data_73b8c9a0faf1a0df395cf5623e380953
#
_entry.id   73b8c9a0faf1a0df395cf5623e380953
#
_cell.length_a   1.000
_cell.length_b   1.000
_cell.length_c   1.000
_cell.angle_alpha   90.00
_cell.angle_beta   90.00
_cell.angle_gamma   90.00
#
_symmetry.space_group_name_H-M   'P 1'
#
loop_
_entity.id
_entity.type
_entity.pdbx_description
1 polymer ?
#
loop_
_entity_poly.entity_id
_entity_poly.type
_entity_poly.pdbx_seq_one_letter_code
_entity_poly.pdbx_strand_id
1 'polypeptide(L)'
;MKNMRILALFVVTLAAWLVLASAAGAQKPTPQSPPPFTLARLYYASQQELQKIVDEHDVWEVNAAQGYALAAVAPDTLNSLQKAGTRVEVNIKDTLAHPSAGYPACYGGVNSLKAQMADLVNAYPALVEPVDYGASWLRLHPDARGAGDRLQALVLGNRAAPEGRPLLFLMANIHARELATPEVALAFARSLLQGYGTDADATWLLDTQRVVVIVTANPDGHRVAEQGYYQRKNANNTVGTCTNPPTTFNQSGVDLNRNHSYQWGLFGSASAPCSQTYRGVAPASEIETQSLQEFVAGLITSRRSDGVPMPADTPDLLISLHSYGEYVLWPWGYTQTPSTDD
;
A
#
# COMPACT_ATOMS: atom_id res chain seq x y z
N MET A 1 -38.33 82.96 0.18
CA MET A 1 -38.93 82.41 -1.01
C MET A 1 -38.59 80.94 -0.95
N LYS A 2 -39.51 80.07 -1.20
CA LYS A 2 -39.76 78.75 -0.68
C LYS A 2 -38.63 77.68 -0.88
N ASN A 3 -38.17 77.16 0.24
CA ASN A 3 -37.31 75.96 0.32
C ASN A 3 -38.15 74.72 0.05
N MET A 4 -37.78 73.97 -0.94
CA MET A 4 -38.36 72.66 -1.23
C MET A 4 -37.39 71.59 -0.80
N ARG A 5 -37.69 70.91 0.33
CA ARG A 5 -36.96 69.82 0.85
C ARG A 5 -37.36 68.55 0.06
N ILE A 6 -36.43 68.03 -0.68
CA ILE A 6 -36.59 66.69 -1.33
C ILE A 6 -36.30 65.60 -0.29
N LEU A 7 -37.33 64.91 0.10
CA LEU A 7 -37.26 63.73 0.95
C LEU A 7 -36.87 62.52 0.07
N ALA A 8 -35.63 62.09 0.18
CA ALA A 8 -35.20 60.86 -0.48
C ALA A 8 -35.69 59.64 0.31
N LEU A 9 -36.65 58.92 -0.27
CA LEU A 9 -37.11 57.65 0.28
C LEU A 9 -36.10 56.55 -0.07
N PHE A 10 -35.36 56.09 0.93
CA PHE A 10 -34.57 54.87 0.79
C PHE A 10 -35.51 53.67 0.89
N VAL A 11 -35.84 53.05 -0.24
CA VAL A 11 -36.45 51.73 -0.26
C VAL A 11 -35.36 50.70 -0.04
N VAL A 12 -35.28 50.18 1.18
CA VAL A 12 -34.44 49.02 1.51
C VAL A 12 -35.18 47.79 1.02
N THR A 13 -34.80 47.30 -0.16
CA THR A 13 -35.21 45.98 -0.61
C THR A 13 -34.41 44.93 0.12
N LEU A 14 -35.03 44.33 1.15
CA LEU A 14 -34.53 43.17 1.83
C LEU A 14 -34.62 41.98 0.85
N ALA A 15 -33.55 41.72 0.12
CA ALA A 15 -33.43 40.47 -0.65
C ALA A 15 -33.26 39.29 0.33
N ALA A 16 -34.35 38.65 0.67
CA ALA A 16 -34.32 37.39 1.39
C ALA A 16 -33.64 36.33 0.47
N TRP A 17 -32.38 36.06 0.74
CA TRP A 17 -31.71 34.88 0.21
C TRP A 17 -32.31 33.67 0.90
N LEU A 18 -33.31 33.07 0.26
CA LEU A 18 -33.69 31.68 0.55
C LEU A 18 -32.49 30.81 0.20
N VAL A 19 -31.69 30.46 1.20
CA VAL A 19 -30.76 29.35 1.12
C VAL A 19 -31.65 28.10 1.05
N LEU A 20 -31.95 27.68 -0.17
CA LEU A 20 -32.38 26.31 -0.43
C LEU A 20 -31.19 25.42 -0.05
N ALA A 21 -31.16 25.01 1.21
CA ALA A 21 -30.43 23.84 1.62
C ALA A 21 -31.02 22.67 0.83
N SER A 22 -30.42 22.39 -0.33
CA SER A 22 -30.59 21.14 -1.01
C SER A 22 -30.23 20.09 0.03
N ALA A 23 -31.21 19.45 0.64
CA ALA A 23 -31.01 18.19 1.27
C ALA A 23 -30.41 17.29 0.18
N ALA A 24 -29.09 17.17 0.21
CA ALA A 24 -28.41 16.12 -0.52
C ALA A 24 -28.98 14.83 0.08
N GLY A 25 -30.08 14.36 -0.51
CA GLY A 25 -30.63 13.08 -0.20
C GLY A 25 -29.49 12.11 -0.32
N ALA A 26 -29.17 11.41 0.77
CA ALA A 26 -28.21 10.33 0.73
C ALA A 26 -28.64 9.46 -0.45
N GLN A 27 -27.89 9.55 -1.54
CA GLN A 27 -28.10 8.68 -2.69
C GLN A 27 -28.03 7.27 -2.13
N LYS A 28 -29.14 6.53 -2.24
CA LYS A 28 -29.09 5.09 -2.00
C LYS A 28 -27.91 4.57 -2.79
N PRO A 29 -26.98 3.84 -2.16
CA PRO A 29 -25.85 3.30 -2.87
C PRO A 29 -26.42 2.54 -4.08
N THR A 30 -26.01 2.96 -5.27
CA THR A 30 -26.29 2.21 -6.52
C THR A 30 -25.83 0.78 -6.27
N PRO A 31 -26.61 -0.24 -6.65
CA PRO A 31 -26.19 -1.62 -6.55
C PRO A 31 -24.80 -1.72 -7.18
N GLN A 32 -23.79 -1.98 -6.37
CA GLN A 32 -22.44 -2.18 -6.88
C GLN A 32 -22.48 -3.41 -7.77
N SER A 33 -21.89 -3.30 -8.96
CA SER A 33 -21.66 -4.50 -9.77
C SER A 33 -20.94 -5.53 -8.90
N PRO A 34 -21.29 -6.82 -9.00
CA PRO A 34 -20.61 -7.83 -8.22
C PRO A 34 -19.10 -7.74 -8.48
N PRO A 35 -18.25 -7.95 -7.47
CA PRO A 35 -16.82 -7.89 -7.66
C PRO A 35 -16.39 -8.83 -8.79
N PRO A 36 -15.36 -8.48 -9.54
CA PRO A 36 -14.88 -9.28 -10.66
C PRO A 36 -14.25 -10.61 -10.22
N PHE A 37 -14.28 -10.90 -8.96
CA PHE A 37 -13.77 -12.12 -8.33
C PHE A 37 -14.66 -12.56 -7.18
N THR A 38 -14.46 -13.81 -6.76
CA THR A 38 -15.03 -14.38 -5.55
C THR A 38 -13.88 -14.74 -4.62
N LEU A 39 -13.96 -14.35 -3.35
CA LEU A 39 -13.05 -14.86 -2.33
C LEU A 39 -13.44 -16.26 -1.95
N ALA A 40 -12.49 -17.19 -2.06
CA ALA A 40 -12.70 -18.59 -1.76
C ALA A 40 -11.51 -19.18 -1.01
N ARG A 41 -11.80 -20.07 -0.07
CA ARG A 41 -10.80 -20.97 0.49
C ARG A 41 -10.63 -22.14 -0.44
N LEU A 42 -9.42 -22.28 -0.97
CA LEU A 42 -9.02 -23.38 -1.82
C LEU A 42 -8.19 -24.34 -0.95
N TYR A 43 -8.73 -25.52 -0.70
CA TYR A 43 -8.05 -26.53 0.11
C TYR A 43 -7.02 -27.28 -0.71
N TYR A 44 -5.88 -27.57 -0.09
CA TYR A 44 -4.77 -28.31 -0.71
C TYR A 44 -4.30 -29.43 0.22
N ALA A 45 -3.81 -30.52 -0.38
CA ALA A 45 -3.27 -31.68 0.35
C ALA A 45 -1.73 -31.76 0.28
N SER A 46 -1.11 -30.97 -0.61
CA SER A 46 0.34 -30.99 -0.81
C SER A 46 0.87 -29.57 -1.09
N GLN A 47 2.16 -29.40 -0.86
CA GLN A 47 2.84 -28.15 -1.18
C GLN A 47 2.84 -27.87 -2.69
N GLN A 48 2.84 -28.92 -3.52
CA GLN A 48 2.74 -28.78 -4.96
C GLN A 48 1.38 -28.23 -5.41
N GLU A 49 0.30 -28.68 -4.77
CA GLU A 49 -1.05 -28.14 -5.01
C GLU A 49 -1.15 -26.69 -4.55
N LEU A 50 -0.59 -26.37 -3.37
CA LEU A 50 -0.56 -25.00 -2.90
C LEU A 50 0.24 -24.09 -3.85
N GLN A 51 1.40 -24.55 -4.34
CA GLN A 51 2.18 -23.78 -5.30
C GLN A 51 1.37 -23.51 -6.58
N LYS A 52 0.62 -24.50 -7.08
CA LYS A 52 -0.28 -24.32 -8.21
C LYS A 52 -1.36 -23.27 -7.94
N ILE A 53 -1.96 -23.28 -6.75
CA ILE A 53 -2.92 -22.26 -6.34
C ILE A 53 -2.27 -20.85 -6.37
N VAL A 54 -1.05 -20.73 -5.85
CA VAL A 54 -0.30 -19.46 -5.82
C VAL A 54 0.07 -18.97 -7.24
N ASP A 55 0.40 -19.89 -8.14
CA ASP A 55 0.74 -19.57 -9.54
C ASP A 55 -0.49 -19.07 -10.33
N GLU A 56 -1.66 -19.63 -10.06
CA GLU A 56 -2.88 -19.42 -10.84
C GLU A 56 -3.82 -18.36 -10.25
N HIS A 57 -3.71 -18.04 -8.94
CA HIS A 57 -4.67 -17.19 -8.25
C HIS A 57 -4.01 -16.08 -7.43
N ASP A 58 -4.77 -15.04 -7.15
CA ASP A 58 -4.36 -13.97 -6.22
C ASP A 58 -4.59 -14.45 -4.78
N VAL A 59 -3.57 -15.04 -4.19
CA VAL A 59 -3.62 -15.60 -2.84
C VAL A 59 -3.39 -14.50 -1.81
N TRP A 60 -4.30 -14.39 -0.86
CA TRP A 60 -4.31 -13.39 0.20
C TRP A 60 -3.85 -13.94 1.54
N GLU A 61 -4.15 -15.22 1.79
CA GLU A 61 -3.79 -15.91 3.02
C GLU A 61 -3.43 -17.36 2.68
N VAL A 62 -2.47 -17.93 3.39
CA VAL A 62 -2.24 -19.36 3.44
C VAL A 62 -2.38 -19.81 4.89
N ASN A 63 -3.39 -20.62 5.16
CA ASN A 63 -3.60 -21.22 6.47
C ASN A 63 -3.14 -22.68 6.45
N ALA A 64 -1.87 -22.88 6.79
CA ALA A 64 -1.25 -24.20 6.80
C ALA A 64 -1.87 -25.14 7.83
N ALA A 65 -2.28 -24.61 8.98
CA ALA A 65 -2.89 -25.43 10.03
C ALA A 65 -4.25 -26.02 9.62
N GLN A 66 -4.99 -25.31 8.76
CA GLN A 66 -6.29 -25.75 8.26
C GLN A 66 -6.23 -26.26 6.81
N GLY A 67 -5.05 -26.19 6.15
CA GLY A 67 -4.80 -26.72 4.82
C GLY A 67 -5.55 -25.99 3.70
N TYR A 68 -5.72 -24.65 3.79
CA TYR A 68 -6.31 -23.86 2.72
C TYR A 68 -5.50 -22.62 2.39
N ALA A 69 -5.67 -22.14 1.16
CA ALA A 69 -5.32 -20.80 0.72
C ALA A 69 -6.60 -19.99 0.49
N LEU A 70 -6.70 -18.76 1.06
CA LEU A 70 -7.74 -17.82 0.72
C LEU A 70 -7.28 -17.04 -0.53
N ALA A 71 -8.06 -17.16 -1.59
CA ALA A 71 -7.70 -16.57 -2.87
C ALA A 71 -8.87 -15.84 -3.51
N ALA A 72 -8.56 -14.78 -4.25
CA ALA A 72 -9.48 -14.19 -5.19
C ALA A 72 -9.52 -15.05 -6.46
N VAL A 73 -10.70 -15.54 -6.82
CA VAL A 73 -10.90 -16.48 -7.93
C VAL A 73 -11.92 -15.89 -8.90
N ALA A 74 -11.62 -15.96 -10.21
CA ALA A 74 -12.57 -15.56 -11.23
C ALA A 74 -13.80 -16.49 -11.21
N PRO A 75 -15.03 -15.98 -11.45
CA PRO A 75 -16.25 -16.79 -11.38
C PRO A 75 -16.23 -18.05 -12.25
N ASP A 76 -15.70 -17.95 -13.47
CA ASP A 76 -15.57 -19.10 -14.38
C ASP A 76 -14.57 -20.14 -13.89
N THR A 77 -13.48 -19.67 -13.29
CA THR A 77 -12.46 -20.54 -12.69
C THR A 77 -12.98 -21.25 -11.45
N LEU A 78 -13.80 -20.57 -10.63
CA LEU A 78 -14.43 -21.16 -9.46
C LEU A 78 -15.26 -22.39 -9.83
N ASN A 79 -16.09 -22.27 -10.88
CA ASN A 79 -16.88 -23.38 -11.41
C ASN A 79 -16.01 -24.53 -11.92
N SER A 80 -14.87 -24.21 -12.54
CA SER A 80 -13.94 -25.20 -13.07
C SER A 80 -13.24 -25.98 -11.96
N LEU A 81 -12.81 -25.29 -10.90
CA LEU A 81 -12.19 -25.90 -9.70
C LEU A 81 -13.15 -26.85 -9.00
N GLN A 82 -14.41 -26.46 -8.83
CA GLN A 82 -15.43 -27.30 -8.24
C GLN A 82 -15.71 -28.56 -9.08
N LYS A 83 -15.79 -28.41 -10.40
CA LYS A 83 -15.96 -29.55 -11.33
C LYS A 83 -14.75 -30.50 -11.32
N ALA A 84 -13.54 -29.97 -11.11
CA ALA A 84 -12.32 -30.75 -10.98
C ALA A 84 -12.19 -31.47 -9.63
N GLY A 85 -13.15 -31.29 -8.72
CA GLY A 85 -13.16 -31.92 -7.40
C GLY A 85 -12.32 -31.19 -6.34
N THR A 86 -11.83 -30.00 -6.63
CA THR A 86 -11.14 -29.16 -5.62
C THR A 86 -12.14 -28.78 -4.53
N ARG A 87 -11.80 -29.02 -3.28
CA ARG A 87 -12.62 -28.51 -2.17
C ARG A 87 -12.50 -26.99 -2.11
N VAL A 88 -13.63 -26.33 -2.31
CA VAL A 88 -13.74 -24.86 -2.36
C VAL A 88 -14.83 -24.40 -1.41
N GLU A 89 -14.51 -23.46 -0.53
CA GLU A 89 -15.48 -22.76 0.33
C GLU A 89 -15.51 -21.27 -0.05
N VAL A 90 -16.66 -20.82 -0.55
CA VAL A 90 -16.85 -19.44 -0.97
C VAL A 90 -17.07 -18.52 0.24
N ASN A 91 -16.29 -17.46 0.34
CA ASN A 91 -16.46 -16.43 1.35
C ASN A 91 -17.25 -15.25 0.78
N ILE A 92 -18.58 -15.35 0.79
CA ILE A 92 -19.48 -14.32 0.25
C ILE A 92 -19.37 -13.01 1.02
N LYS A 93 -19.23 -13.07 2.34
CA LYS A 93 -19.16 -11.86 3.18
C LYS A 93 -17.96 -11.00 2.81
N ASP A 94 -16.78 -11.59 2.74
CA ASP A 94 -15.56 -10.87 2.39
C ASP A 94 -15.57 -10.49 0.91
N THR A 95 -16.10 -11.33 0.03
CA THR A 95 -16.29 -11.00 -1.40
C THR A 95 -17.10 -9.72 -1.59
N LEU A 96 -18.20 -9.56 -0.87
CA LEU A 96 -19.07 -8.38 -0.95
C LEU A 96 -18.51 -7.15 -0.24
N ALA A 97 -17.59 -7.32 0.70
CA ALA A 97 -16.91 -6.21 1.38
C ALA A 97 -15.94 -5.47 0.46
N HIS A 98 -15.62 -6.03 -0.72
CA HIS A 98 -14.69 -5.44 -1.67
C HIS A 98 -15.41 -4.74 -2.81
N PRO A 99 -15.36 -3.39 -2.85
CA PRO A 99 -15.92 -2.65 -3.96
C PRO A 99 -15.17 -2.99 -5.25
N SER A 100 -15.92 -3.44 -6.25
CA SER A 100 -15.44 -3.50 -7.61
C SER A 100 -15.32 -2.09 -8.16
N ALA A 101 -14.14 -1.78 -8.68
CA ALA A 101 -13.83 -0.68 -9.58
C ALA A 101 -14.17 0.76 -9.12
N GLY A 102 -13.20 1.59 -9.16
CA GLY A 102 -13.19 3.02 -8.97
C GLY A 102 -12.22 3.42 -7.85
N TYR A 103 -11.33 4.35 -8.16
CA TYR A 103 -10.47 4.95 -7.14
C TYR A 103 -11.36 5.75 -6.18
N PRO A 104 -11.47 5.38 -4.91
CA PRO A 104 -12.33 6.11 -3.98
C PRO A 104 -11.79 7.54 -3.80
N ALA A 105 -12.65 8.53 -3.95
CA ALA A 105 -12.29 9.96 -3.85
C ALA A 105 -11.71 10.37 -2.48
N CYS A 106 -11.80 9.50 -1.48
CA CYS A 106 -11.24 9.72 -0.14
C CYS A 106 -9.74 9.39 -0.04
N TYR A 107 -9.15 8.73 -1.01
CA TYR A 107 -7.71 8.41 -1.03
C TYR A 107 -6.94 9.36 -1.95
N GLY A 108 -5.76 9.77 -1.53
CA GLY A 108 -4.88 10.64 -2.31
C GLY A 108 -4.14 9.89 -3.40
N GLY A 109 -4.16 10.40 -4.63
CA GLY A 109 -3.25 9.94 -5.69
C GLY A 109 -1.80 10.35 -5.40
N VAL A 110 -0.84 9.83 -6.17
CA VAL A 110 0.60 10.03 -5.95
C VAL A 110 0.98 11.51 -5.80
N ASN A 111 0.40 12.39 -6.61
CA ASN A 111 0.69 13.82 -6.52
C ASN A 111 0.19 14.44 -5.21
N SER A 112 -1.00 14.04 -4.74
CA SER A 112 -1.54 14.48 -3.45
C SER A 112 -0.70 13.98 -2.28
N LEU A 113 -0.29 12.72 -2.30
CA LEU A 113 0.58 12.14 -1.27
C LEU A 113 1.91 12.90 -1.19
N LYS A 114 2.53 13.20 -2.33
CA LYS A 114 3.77 14.00 -2.40
C LYS A 114 3.60 15.43 -1.89
N ALA A 115 2.49 16.07 -2.24
CA ALA A 115 2.19 17.41 -1.72
C ALA A 115 2.05 17.40 -0.20
N GLN A 116 1.33 16.43 0.37
CA GLN A 116 1.20 16.28 1.81
C GLN A 116 2.54 15.97 2.51
N MET A 117 3.43 15.18 1.89
CA MET A 117 4.79 14.97 2.39
C MET A 117 5.58 16.29 2.42
N ALA A 118 5.51 17.08 1.33
CA ALA A 118 6.18 18.38 1.25
C ALA A 118 5.64 19.38 2.29
N ASP A 119 4.33 19.38 2.54
CA ASP A 119 3.70 20.19 3.58
C ASP A 119 4.25 19.85 4.97
N LEU A 120 4.44 18.57 5.29
CA LEU A 120 5.05 18.13 6.56
C LEU A 120 6.51 18.60 6.69
N VAL A 121 7.29 18.47 5.62
CA VAL A 121 8.69 18.95 5.60
C VAL A 121 8.75 20.46 5.85
N ASN A 122 7.88 21.24 5.19
CA ASN A 122 7.83 22.69 5.33
C ASN A 122 7.35 23.13 6.72
N ALA A 123 6.36 22.41 7.28
CA ALA A 123 5.79 22.76 8.59
C ALA A 123 6.71 22.37 9.76
N TYR A 124 7.52 21.34 9.62
CA TYR A 124 8.33 20.79 10.71
C TYR A 124 9.81 20.61 10.33
N PRO A 125 10.52 21.66 9.86
CA PRO A 125 11.90 21.51 9.33
C PRO A 125 12.94 21.05 10.36
N ALA A 126 12.66 21.22 11.65
CA ALA A 126 13.52 20.72 12.73
C ALA A 126 13.32 19.24 13.07
N LEU A 127 12.21 18.66 12.59
CA LEU A 127 11.79 17.30 12.93
C LEU A 127 11.70 16.36 11.71
N VAL A 128 11.66 16.88 10.50
CA VAL A 128 11.49 16.08 9.28
C VAL A 128 12.60 16.38 8.28
N GLU A 129 13.14 15.32 7.74
CA GLU A 129 14.08 15.35 6.60
C GLU A 129 13.51 14.48 5.46
N PRO A 130 13.32 15.07 4.25
CA PRO A 130 12.99 14.27 3.07
C PRO A 130 14.23 13.57 2.55
N VAL A 131 14.11 12.28 2.28
CA VAL A 131 15.19 11.47 1.69
C VAL A 131 14.71 10.90 0.36
N ASP A 132 15.55 11.06 -0.67
CA ASP A 132 15.39 10.43 -1.96
C ASP A 132 16.25 9.16 -1.96
N TYR A 133 15.62 7.97 -1.98
CA TYR A 133 16.35 6.72 -1.90
C TYR A 133 16.41 5.95 -3.23
N GLY A 134 15.86 6.52 -4.32
CA GLY A 134 15.97 5.89 -5.62
C GLY A 134 14.97 6.40 -6.66
N ALA A 135 14.83 5.61 -7.70
CA ALA A 135 13.94 5.87 -8.83
C ALA A 135 12.95 4.72 -9.01
N SER A 136 11.73 5.02 -9.45
CA SER A 136 10.78 4.01 -9.89
C SER A 136 11.13 3.47 -11.28
N TRP A 137 10.48 2.38 -11.70
CA TRP A 137 10.70 1.77 -13.01
C TRP A 137 10.53 2.79 -14.15
N LEU A 138 9.38 3.49 -14.20
CA LEU A 138 9.12 4.49 -15.25
C LEU A 138 10.08 5.68 -15.19
N ARG A 139 10.66 5.99 -14.04
CA ARG A 139 11.66 7.04 -13.94
C ARG A 139 12.92 6.73 -14.74
N LEU A 140 13.29 5.47 -14.80
CA LEU A 140 14.42 4.99 -15.61
C LEU A 140 14.02 4.61 -17.04
N HIS A 141 12.74 4.25 -17.25
CA HIS A 141 12.20 3.78 -18.53
C HIS A 141 10.90 4.54 -18.85
N PRO A 142 10.98 5.86 -19.08
CA PRO A 142 9.78 6.66 -19.35
C PRO A 142 9.12 6.22 -20.66
N ASP A 143 7.79 6.16 -20.64
CA ASP A 143 6.96 5.82 -21.79
C ASP A 143 5.64 6.60 -21.79
N ALA A 144 4.66 6.19 -22.63
CA ALA A 144 3.37 6.85 -22.73
C ALA A 144 2.55 6.86 -21.42
N ARG A 145 2.89 6.01 -20.43
CA ARG A 145 2.26 5.98 -19.09
C ARG A 145 2.80 7.07 -18.16
N GLY A 146 3.97 7.64 -18.45
CA GLY A 146 4.54 8.74 -17.69
C GLY A 146 6.07 8.71 -17.58
N ALA A 147 6.59 9.70 -16.85
CA ALA A 147 8.02 9.88 -16.59
C ALA A 147 8.47 9.24 -15.27
N GLY A 148 7.57 8.55 -14.57
CA GLY A 148 7.84 7.91 -13.29
C GLY A 148 8.19 8.88 -12.16
N ASP A 149 8.49 8.32 -11.02
CA ASP A 149 8.64 9.05 -9.77
C ASP A 149 9.99 8.75 -9.09
N ARG A 150 10.44 9.67 -8.25
CA ARG A 150 11.48 9.38 -7.27
C ARG A 150 10.88 8.61 -6.10
N LEU A 151 11.66 7.68 -5.56
CA LEU A 151 11.33 6.95 -4.36
C LEU A 151 11.75 7.78 -3.15
N GLN A 152 10.77 8.19 -2.35
CA GLN A 152 10.97 9.16 -1.28
C GLN A 152 10.53 8.61 0.07
N ALA A 153 11.28 8.97 1.10
CA ALA A 153 10.96 8.72 2.50
C ALA A 153 10.97 10.02 3.30
N LEU A 154 10.24 10.06 4.40
CA LEU A 154 10.36 11.06 5.45
C LEU A 154 11.13 10.45 6.61
N VAL A 155 12.22 11.07 7.04
CA VAL A 155 12.92 10.72 8.27
C VAL A 155 12.50 11.70 9.35
N LEU A 156 11.75 11.19 10.33
CA LEU A 156 11.25 11.98 11.44
C LEU A 156 12.11 11.76 12.68
N GLY A 157 12.30 12.81 13.44
CA GLY A 157 13.03 12.82 14.71
C GLY A 157 13.60 14.19 15.02
N ASN A 158 13.85 14.45 16.27
CA ASN A 158 14.52 15.68 16.68
C ASN A 158 15.94 15.73 16.10
N ARG A 159 16.19 16.63 15.14
CA ARG A 159 17.48 16.74 14.44
C ARG A 159 18.62 17.22 15.33
N ALA A 160 18.29 17.81 16.48
CA ALA A 160 19.30 18.17 17.49
C ALA A 160 19.66 17.02 18.44
N ALA A 161 18.92 15.92 18.42
CA ALA A 161 19.21 14.75 19.23
C ALA A 161 20.41 13.94 18.68
N PRO A 162 21.12 13.15 19.53
CA PRO A 162 22.29 12.38 19.12
C PRO A 162 22.00 11.46 17.93
N GLU A 163 23.01 11.23 17.10
CA GLU A 163 23.00 10.20 16.07
C GLU A 163 23.02 8.78 16.67
N GLY A 164 22.72 7.76 15.85
CA GLY A 164 22.75 6.35 16.27
C GLY A 164 21.56 5.91 17.11
N ARG A 165 20.48 6.70 17.10
CA ARG A 165 19.20 6.31 17.72
C ARG A 165 18.59 5.10 17.00
N PRO A 166 17.86 4.24 17.73
CA PRO A 166 17.10 3.13 17.14
C PRO A 166 16.17 3.57 16.01
N LEU A 167 15.91 2.67 15.09
CA LEU A 167 15.13 2.91 13.90
C LEU A 167 13.74 2.27 14.00
N LEU A 168 12.69 3.08 13.86
CA LEU A 168 11.37 2.61 13.50
C LEU A 168 11.14 2.85 12.02
N PHE A 169 11.06 1.79 11.23
CA PHE A 169 10.85 1.86 9.79
C PHE A 169 9.41 1.47 9.46
N LEU A 170 8.64 2.39 8.89
CA LEU A 170 7.28 2.18 8.45
C LEU A 170 7.19 2.35 6.93
N MET A 171 6.78 1.29 6.25
CA MET A 171 6.59 1.30 4.80
C MET A 171 5.14 1.04 4.44
N ALA A 172 4.63 1.74 3.41
CA ALA A 172 3.30 1.59 2.88
C ALA A 172 3.31 1.43 1.36
N ASN A 173 2.21 0.91 0.83
CA ASN A 173 1.88 0.86 -0.59
C ASN A 173 2.92 0.16 -1.47
N ILE A 174 3.51 -0.93 -0.97
CA ILE A 174 4.32 -1.82 -1.81
C ILE A 174 3.45 -2.51 -2.86
N HIS A 175 2.20 -2.83 -2.50
CA HIS A 175 1.16 -3.22 -3.46
C HIS A 175 0.29 -2.00 -3.78
N ALA A 176 0.28 -1.62 -5.03
CA ALA A 176 -0.26 -0.36 -5.49
C ALA A 176 -1.76 -0.15 -5.21
N ARG A 177 -2.56 -1.23 -5.23
CA ARG A 177 -4.01 -1.22 -4.97
C ARG A 177 -4.42 -1.04 -3.51
N GLU A 178 -3.46 -1.08 -2.59
CA GLU A 178 -3.69 -0.98 -1.15
C GLU A 178 -3.76 0.48 -0.71
N LEU A 179 -4.81 1.17 -1.15
CA LEU A 179 -4.96 2.63 -1.12
C LEU A 179 -5.05 3.23 0.28
N ALA A 180 -5.47 2.45 1.28
CA ALA A 180 -5.55 2.91 2.66
C ALA A 180 -4.16 3.06 3.31
N THR A 181 -3.18 2.27 2.89
CA THR A 181 -1.89 2.18 3.55
C THR A 181 -1.06 3.48 3.48
N PRO A 182 -1.00 4.22 2.35
CA PRO A 182 -0.36 5.53 2.30
C PRO A 182 -0.98 6.55 3.25
N GLU A 183 -2.32 6.54 3.35
CA GLU A 183 -3.04 7.47 4.22
C GLU A 183 -2.75 7.19 5.69
N VAL A 184 -2.68 5.91 6.08
CA VAL A 184 -2.29 5.49 7.44
C VAL A 184 -0.86 5.94 7.73
N ALA A 185 0.07 5.75 6.81
CA ALA A 185 1.46 6.18 6.99
C ALA A 185 1.58 7.70 7.14
N LEU A 186 0.85 8.49 6.33
CA LEU A 186 0.80 9.95 6.46
C LEU A 186 0.13 10.40 7.75
N ALA A 187 -0.98 9.75 8.14
CA ALA A 187 -1.66 10.07 9.40
C ALA A 187 -0.76 9.80 10.61
N PHE A 188 -0.03 8.70 10.59
CA PHE A 188 0.96 8.37 11.63
C PHE A 188 2.07 9.44 11.70
N ALA A 189 2.69 9.79 10.58
CA ALA A 189 3.72 10.82 10.53
C ALA A 189 3.18 12.16 11.05
N ARG A 190 2.00 12.56 10.62
CA ARG A 190 1.34 13.81 11.04
C ARG A 190 1.04 13.80 12.53
N SER A 191 0.54 12.69 13.08
CA SER A 191 0.23 12.56 14.50
C SER A 191 1.46 12.76 15.38
N LEU A 192 2.58 12.15 15.02
CA LEU A 192 3.85 12.32 15.75
C LEU A 192 4.33 13.77 15.70
N LEU A 193 4.31 14.39 14.53
CA LEU A 193 4.79 15.76 14.35
C LEU A 193 3.93 16.80 15.06
N GLN A 194 2.61 16.64 15.01
CA GLN A 194 1.66 17.52 15.71
C GLN A 194 1.69 17.35 17.22
N GLY A 195 1.97 16.13 17.69
CA GLY A 195 2.09 15.81 19.11
C GLY A 195 3.40 16.26 19.74
N TYR A 196 4.44 16.51 18.94
CA TYR A 196 5.76 16.87 19.49
C TYR A 196 5.70 18.09 20.40
N GLY A 197 6.24 17.97 21.61
CA GLY A 197 6.23 19.01 22.65
C GLY A 197 4.93 19.12 23.45
N THR A 198 3.87 18.39 23.10
CA THR A 198 2.58 18.40 23.79
C THR A 198 2.08 17.00 24.19
N ASP A 199 2.35 16.01 23.39
CA ASP A 199 2.11 14.61 23.68
C ASP A 199 3.41 13.93 24.12
N ALA A 200 3.38 13.21 25.24
CA ALA A 200 4.57 12.63 25.84
C ALA A 200 5.17 11.49 24.98
N ASP A 201 4.32 10.65 24.38
CA ASP A 201 4.75 9.51 23.57
C ASP A 201 5.35 9.99 22.23
N ALA A 202 4.69 10.94 21.57
CA ALA A 202 5.19 11.52 20.33
C ALA A 202 6.53 12.24 20.55
N THR A 203 6.64 13.00 21.65
CA THR A 203 7.89 13.71 22.01
C THR A 203 9.00 12.70 22.29
N TRP A 204 8.73 11.70 23.13
CA TRP A 204 9.71 10.67 23.47
C TRP A 204 10.17 9.91 22.22
N LEU A 205 9.25 9.48 21.35
CA LEU A 205 9.58 8.79 20.10
C LEU A 205 10.51 9.64 19.23
N LEU A 206 10.18 10.91 18.99
CA LEU A 206 10.96 11.76 18.10
C LEU A 206 12.30 12.21 18.72
N ASP A 207 12.43 12.24 20.04
CA ASP A 207 13.69 12.53 20.72
C ASP A 207 14.63 11.31 20.81
N THR A 208 14.07 10.10 20.95
CA THR A 208 14.85 8.89 21.24
C THR A 208 14.96 7.92 20.06
N GLN A 209 14.12 8.06 19.04
CA GLN A 209 14.10 7.20 17.85
C GLN A 209 14.32 8.01 16.58
N ARG A 210 14.67 7.32 15.50
CA ARG A 210 14.52 7.80 14.12
C ARG A 210 13.36 7.06 13.48
N VAL A 211 12.36 7.79 13.03
CA VAL A 211 11.17 7.19 12.41
C VAL A 211 11.24 7.44 10.91
N VAL A 212 11.47 6.39 10.15
CA VAL A 212 11.48 6.44 8.67
C VAL A 212 10.13 6.04 8.15
N VAL A 213 9.50 6.90 7.36
CA VAL A 213 8.17 6.66 6.77
C VAL A 213 8.26 6.69 5.25
N ILE A 214 8.06 5.55 4.61
CA ILE A 214 7.83 5.45 3.17
C ILE A 214 6.32 5.42 2.94
N VAL A 215 5.79 6.52 2.41
CA VAL A 215 4.36 6.69 2.15
C VAL A 215 3.91 5.84 0.97
N THR A 216 4.71 5.75 -0.09
CA THR A 216 4.47 4.84 -1.21
C THR A 216 5.79 4.25 -1.70
N ALA A 217 5.93 2.94 -1.58
CA ALA A 217 7.08 2.19 -2.10
C ALA A 217 6.92 1.84 -3.60
N ASN A 218 5.71 1.98 -4.16
CA ASN A 218 5.36 1.65 -5.53
C ASN A 218 4.56 2.77 -6.21
N PRO A 219 5.16 3.94 -6.41
CA PRO A 219 4.44 5.10 -6.94
C PRO A 219 3.93 4.90 -8.37
N ASP A 220 4.67 4.21 -9.24
CA ASP A 220 4.25 3.95 -10.62
C ASP A 220 3.03 3.02 -10.67
N GLY A 221 3.03 1.95 -9.89
CA GLY A 221 1.86 1.08 -9.75
C GLY A 221 0.66 1.82 -9.16
N HIS A 222 0.89 2.70 -8.17
CA HIS A 222 -0.17 3.53 -7.59
C HIS A 222 -0.80 4.46 -8.63
N ARG A 223 -0.03 5.02 -9.58
CA ARG A 223 -0.57 5.82 -10.70
C ARG A 223 -1.49 5.00 -11.60
N VAL A 224 -1.28 3.72 -11.72
CA VAL A 224 -2.20 2.82 -12.43
C VAL A 224 -3.45 2.55 -11.59
N ALA A 225 -3.28 2.35 -10.28
CA ALA A 225 -4.39 2.14 -9.37
C ALA A 225 -5.31 3.38 -9.25
N GLU A 226 -4.75 4.61 -9.23
CA GLU A 226 -5.55 5.85 -9.18
C GLU A 226 -6.41 6.09 -10.43
N GLN A 227 -6.14 5.38 -11.52
CA GLN A 227 -7.00 5.35 -12.72
C GLN A 227 -8.19 4.36 -12.58
N GLY A 228 -8.32 3.70 -11.44
CA GLY A 228 -9.38 2.75 -11.15
C GLY A 228 -9.05 1.30 -11.48
N TYR A 229 -7.79 0.99 -11.82
CA TYR A 229 -7.36 -0.37 -12.08
C TYR A 229 -6.89 -1.06 -10.80
N TYR A 230 -7.12 -2.37 -10.72
CA TYR A 230 -6.76 -3.18 -9.55
C TYR A 230 -5.29 -3.64 -9.60
N GLN A 231 -4.38 -2.69 -9.87
CA GLN A 231 -2.95 -2.92 -10.00
C GLN A 231 -2.31 -3.23 -8.65
N ARG A 232 -1.64 -4.37 -8.54
CA ARG A 232 -0.83 -4.77 -7.38
C ARG A 232 0.66 -4.48 -7.58
N LYS A 233 1.16 -4.81 -8.77
CA LYS A 233 2.57 -4.88 -9.15
C LYS A 233 3.13 -3.51 -9.52
N ASN A 234 4.45 -3.42 -9.74
CA ASN A 234 5.08 -2.22 -10.28
C ASN A 234 4.74 -2.01 -11.77
N ALA A 235 5.33 -1.01 -12.41
CA ALA A 235 5.02 -0.66 -13.79
C ALA A 235 5.95 -1.30 -14.83
N ASN A 236 6.78 -2.28 -14.48
CA ASN A 236 7.65 -2.98 -15.43
C ASN A 236 6.81 -3.77 -16.45
N ASN A 237 6.81 -3.34 -17.70
CA ASN A 237 6.05 -3.95 -18.79
C ASN A 237 6.91 -4.83 -19.71
N THR A 238 8.17 -5.08 -19.36
CA THR A 238 9.09 -5.85 -20.19
C THR A 238 9.08 -7.35 -19.87
N VAL A 239 8.47 -7.74 -18.77
CA VAL A 239 8.53 -9.10 -18.20
C VAL A 239 7.47 -10.07 -18.74
N GLY A 240 6.67 -9.66 -19.72
CA GLY A 240 5.67 -10.53 -20.36
C GLY A 240 4.57 -9.75 -21.05
N THR A 241 3.84 -10.43 -21.94
CA THR A 241 2.66 -9.85 -22.60
C THR A 241 1.41 -10.17 -21.80
N CYS A 242 0.97 -9.21 -21.01
CA CYS A 242 -0.20 -9.32 -20.15
C CYS A 242 -1.32 -8.41 -20.64
N THR A 243 -2.51 -8.54 -20.08
CA THR A 243 -3.65 -7.70 -20.45
C THR A 243 -3.38 -6.22 -20.14
N ASN A 244 -3.80 -5.35 -21.07
CA ASN A 244 -3.77 -3.90 -20.89
C ASN A 244 -5.10 -3.32 -21.38
N PRO A 245 -5.87 -2.63 -20.54
CA PRO A 245 -5.59 -2.30 -19.14
C PRO A 245 -5.49 -3.54 -18.23
N PRO A 246 -4.79 -3.44 -17.08
CA PRO A 246 -4.60 -4.56 -16.17
C PRO A 246 -5.93 -5.03 -15.56
N THR A 247 -6.05 -6.33 -15.37
CA THR A 247 -7.16 -6.95 -14.65
C THR A 247 -6.71 -7.49 -13.29
N THR A 248 -7.68 -7.93 -12.48
CA THR A 248 -7.39 -8.55 -11.18
C THR A 248 -6.47 -9.79 -11.31
N PHE A 249 -6.60 -10.54 -12.40
CA PHE A 249 -5.89 -11.83 -12.57
C PHE A 249 -4.77 -11.80 -13.60
N ASN A 250 -4.66 -10.71 -14.36
CA ASN A 250 -3.69 -10.63 -15.44
C ASN A 250 -3.21 -9.18 -15.56
N GLN A 251 -1.99 -8.94 -15.12
CA GLN A 251 -1.37 -7.61 -15.13
C GLN A 251 0.13 -7.69 -15.34
N SER A 252 0.67 -6.71 -16.06
CA SER A 252 2.11 -6.53 -16.22
C SER A 252 2.75 -6.08 -14.91
N GLY A 253 4.08 -6.20 -14.83
CA GLY A 253 4.88 -5.80 -13.69
C GLY A 253 5.35 -6.98 -12.84
N VAL A 254 6.04 -6.64 -11.77
CA VAL A 254 6.58 -7.57 -10.77
C VAL A 254 5.96 -7.23 -9.41
N ASP A 255 5.61 -8.26 -8.64
CA ASP A 255 5.23 -8.09 -7.25
C ASP A 255 6.48 -7.79 -6.42
N LEU A 256 6.62 -6.51 -6.04
CA LEU A 256 7.80 -6.05 -5.30
C LEU A 256 7.98 -6.80 -3.98
N ASN A 257 6.87 -7.25 -3.35
CA ASN A 257 6.88 -8.05 -2.13
C ASN A 257 7.14 -9.56 -2.39
N ARG A 258 7.55 -9.92 -3.60
CA ARG A 258 8.06 -11.26 -3.98
C ARG A 258 9.44 -11.18 -4.60
N ASN A 259 9.95 -9.97 -4.81
CA ASN A 259 11.18 -9.70 -5.55
C ASN A 259 12.42 -9.53 -4.67
N HIS A 260 12.27 -9.44 -3.35
CA HIS A 260 13.41 -9.29 -2.43
C HIS A 260 14.39 -10.45 -2.56
N SER A 261 15.69 -10.16 -2.33
CA SER A 261 16.76 -11.13 -2.58
C SER A 261 16.81 -12.28 -1.58
N TYR A 262 16.38 -12.04 -0.32
CA TYR A 262 16.41 -13.08 0.71
C TYR A 262 15.41 -14.20 0.39
N GLN A 263 15.90 -15.45 0.32
CA GLN A 263 15.11 -16.66 0.04
C GLN A 263 14.17 -16.54 -1.18
N TRP A 264 14.62 -15.80 -2.19
CA TRP A 264 13.85 -15.53 -3.40
C TRP A 264 13.44 -16.81 -4.12
N GLY A 265 12.19 -16.85 -4.55
CA GLY A 265 11.66 -17.92 -5.40
C GLY A 265 11.35 -19.21 -4.68
N LEU A 266 11.44 -19.28 -3.34
CA LEU A 266 11.10 -20.49 -2.60
C LEU A 266 9.58 -20.69 -2.63
N PHE A 267 8.85 -20.25 -1.65
CA PHE A 267 7.42 -20.51 -1.55
C PHE A 267 6.61 -19.22 -1.63
N GLY A 268 5.33 -19.33 -2.05
CA GLY A 268 4.39 -18.20 -2.02
C GLY A 268 4.59 -17.18 -3.16
N SER A 269 5.35 -17.50 -4.20
CA SER A 269 5.58 -16.63 -5.35
C SER A 269 5.41 -17.34 -6.67
N ALA A 270 4.85 -16.65 -7.68
CA ALA A 270 4.65 -17.21 -9.03
C ALA A 270 5.84 -16.96 -9.95
N SER A 271 6.06 -17.87 -10.89
CA SER A 271 7.01 -17.73 -12.01
C SER A 271 6.36 -17.20 -13.30
N ALA A 272 5.02 -17.24 -13.38
CA ALA A 272 4.27 -16.74 -14.53
C ALA A 272 4.19 -15.20 -14.54
N PRO A 273 4.67 -14.52 -15.60
CA PRO A 273 4.79 -13.05 -15.59
C PRO A 273 3.49 -12.28 -15.37
N CYS A 274 2.36 -12.82 -15.81
CA CYS A 274 1.07 -12.14 -15.66
C CYS A 274 0.36 -12.41 -14.33
N SER A 275 0.90 -13.35 -13.52
CA SER A 275 0.37 -13.62 -12.18
C SER A 275 0.53 -12.41 -11.26
N GLN A 276 -0.38 -12.25 -10.32
CA GLN A 276 -0.39 -11.22 -9.29
C GLN A 276 0.86 -11.27 -8.38
N THR A 277 1.35 -12.49 -8.13
CA THR A 277 2.47 -12.77 -7.23
C THR A 277 3.77 -13.06 -7.98
N TYR A 278 3.88 -12.60 -9.25
CA TYR A 278 5.08 -12.79 -10.05
C TYR A 278 6.32 -12.18 -9.40
N ARG A 279 7.32 -13.03 -9.16
CA ARG A 279 8.53 -12.69 -8.39
C ARG A 279 9.61 -11.95 -9.16
N GLY A 280 9.42 -11.72 -10.48
CA GLY A 280 10.46 -11.18 -11.35
C GLY A 280 11.37 -12.26 -11.94
N VAL A 281 12.33 -11.81 -12.76
CA VAL A 281 13.26 -12.69 -13.50
C VAL A 281 14.46 -13.14 -12.65
N ALA A 282 14.77 -12.41 -11.59
CA ALA A 282 15.88 -12.67 -10.67
C ALA A 282 15.60 -12.03 -9.30
N PRO A 283 16.33 -12.42 -8.23
CA PRO A 283 16.29 -11.72 -6.95
C PRO A 283 16.63 -10.25 -7.15
N ALA A 284 15.81 -9.38 -6.56
CA ALA A 284 15.95 -7.92 -6.67
C ALA A 284 16.12 -7.45 -8.12
N SER A 285 15.36 -8.02 -9.08
CA SER A 285 15.39 -7.58 -10.48
C SER A 285 14.82 -6.18 -10.67
N GLU A 286 13.94 -5.73 -9.77
CA GLU A 286 13.27 -4.44 -9.88
C GLU A 286 14.04 -3.34 -9.16
N ILE A 287 14.12 -2.18 -9.81
CA ILE A 287 14.89 -1.06 -9.26
C ILE A 287 14.30 -0.54 -7.95
N GLU A 288 12.98 -0.60 -7.79
CA GLU A 288 12.31 -0.25 -6.55
C GLU A 288 12.75 -1.17 -5.41
N THR A 289 12.87 -2.47 -5.68
CA THR A 289 13.34 -3.46 -4.69
C THR A 289 14.81 -3.24 -4.34
N GLN A 290 15.67 -3.00 -5.35
CA GLN A 290 17.09 -2.71 -5.12
C GLN A 290 17.26 -1.47 -4.24
N SER A 291 16.62 -0.36 -4.65
CA SER A 291 16.69 0.90 -3.92
C SER A 291 16.20 0.78 -2.48
N LEU A 292 15.09 0.04 -2.27
CA LEU A 292 14.55 -0.19 -0.93
C LEU A 292 15.51 -1.02 -0.07
N GLN A 293 16.06 -2.12 -0.60
CA GLN A 293 17.01 -2.97 0.12
C GLN A 293 18.30 -2.20 0.48
N GLU A 294 18.84 -1.42 -0.44
CA GLU A 294 20.03 -0.60 -0.20
C GLU A 294 19.76 0.49 0.84
N PHE A 295 18.62 1.14 0.76
CA PHE A 295 18.22 2.17 1.72
C PHE A 295 18.06 1.60 3.13
N VAL A 296 17.31 0.52 3.29
CA VAL A 296 17.13 -0.15 4.58
C VAL A 296 18.48 -0.67 5.12
N ALA A 297 19.29 -1.32 4.28
CA ALA A 297 20.59 -1.84 4.66
C ALA A 297 21.58 -0.74 5.08
N GLY A 298 21.44 0.47 4.53
CA GLY A 298 22.24 1.63 4.93
C GLY A 298 21.86 2.23 6.28
N LEU A 299 20.62 2.01 6.72
CA LEU A 299 20.07 2.57 7.96
C LEU A 299 20.18 1.63 9.15
N ILE A 300 19.94 0.32 8.93
CA ILE A 300 19.95 -0.68 10.00
C ILE A 300 21.39 -1.07 10.33
N THR A 301 21.74 -0.93 11.60
CA THR A 301 23.07 -1.28 12.12
C THR A 301 23.15 -2.73 12.62
N SER A 302 22.04 -3.24 13.13
CA SER A 302 21.94 -4.61 13.65
C SER A 302 21.75 -5.61 12.50
N ARG A 303 22.72 -6.53 12.35
CA ARG A 303 22.66 -7.60 11.36
C ARG A 303 22.94 -8.93 12.04
N ARG A 304 22.15 -9.95 11.72
CA ARG A 304 22.41 -11.32 12.16
C ARG A 304 22.68 -12.24 10.98
N SER A 305 23.27 -13.38 11.25
CA SER A 305 23.35 -14.49 10.31
C SER A 305 22.04 -15.28 10.30
N ASP A 306 21.74 -15.94 9.18
CA ASP A 306 20.57 -16.80 9.05
C ASP A 306 20.53 -17.87 10.16
N GLY A 307 19.35 -18.09 10.72
CA GLY A 307 19.13 -19.08 11.77
C GLY A 307 19.63 -18.69 13.16
N VAL A 308 20.11 -17.48 13.33
CA VAL A 308 20.49 -16.95 14.65
C VAL A 308 19.36 -16.05 15.16
N PRO A 309 18.81 -16.30 16.36
CA PRO A 309 17.81 -15.42 16.97
C PRO A 309 18.31 -13.98 17.07
N MET A 310 17.39 -13.01 16.88
CA MET A 310 17.74 -11.62 17.17
C MET A 310 17.99 -11.46 18.66
N PRO A 311 19.01 -10.68 19.06
CA PRO A 311 19.16 -10.30 20.45
C PRO A 311 17.88 -9.60 20.95
N ALA A 312 17.46 -9.92 22.17
CA ALA A 312 16.25 -9.36 22.77
C ALA A 312 16.30 -7.82 22.92
N ASP A 313 17.48 -7.25 22.90
CA ASP A 313 17.75 -5.83 22.97
C ASP A 313 17.98 -5.18 21.59
N THR A 314 17.64 -5.87 20.50
CA THR A 314 17.70 -5.29 19.15
C THR A 314 16.75 -4.09 19.07
N PRO A 315 17.26 -2.91 18.77
CA PRO A 315 16.49 -1.69 18.93
C PRO A 315 15.64 -1.33 17.69
N ASP A 316 15.95 -1.92 16.53
CA ASP A 316 15.34 -1.54 15.26
C ASP A 316 14.07 -2.34 14.98
N LEU A 317 13.04 -1.67 14.44
CA LEU A 317 11.77 -2.28 14.07
C LEU A 317 11.39 -1.89 12.64
N LEU A 318 10.97 -2.87 11.84
CA LEU A 318 10.43 -2.65 10.50
C LEU A 318 8.98 -3.12 10.43
N ILE A 319 8.09 -2.24 9.96
CA ILE A 319 6.68 -2.51 9.74
C ILE A 319 6.35 -2.22 8.28
N SER A 320 5.73 -3.18 7.59
CA SER A 320 5.14 -3.01 6.25
C SER A 320 3.63 -3.03 6.36
N LEU A 321 3.00 -1.92 5.97
CA LEU A 321 1.54 -1.80 5.97
C LEU A 321 0.97 -2.43 4.70
N HIS A 322 0.00 -3.30 4.90
CA HIS A 322 -0.79 -3.90 3.84
C HIS A 322 -2.28 -3.66 4.07
N SER A 323 -3.08 -3.83 3.06
CA SER A 323 -4.53 -3.92 3.17
C SER A 323 -5.05 -4.96 2.17
N TYR A 324 -6.04 -5.71 2.56
CA TYR A 324 -6.68 -5.78 3.87
C TYR A 324 -6.57 -7.22 4.37
N GLY A 325 -6.85 -7.51 5.64
CA GLY A 325 -6.74 -8.88 6.16
C GLY A 325 -6.88 -8.97 7.67
N GLU A 326 -6.80 -7.84 8.40
CA GLU A 326 -6.89 -7.81 9.86
C GLU A 326 -5.83 -8.70 10.55
N TYR A 327 -4.64 -8.85 9.91
CA TYR A 327 -3.56 -9.67 10.42
C TYR A 327 -2.38 -8.82 10.88
N VAL A 328 -1.70 -9.33 11.90
CA VAL A 328 -0.31 -8.97 12.21
C VAL A 328 0.54 -10.19 11.86
N LEU A 329 1.41 -10.03 10.88
CA LEU A 329 2.26 -11.12 10.36
C LEU A 329 3.72 -10.81 10.64
N TRP A 330 4.47 -11.84 10.98
CA TRP A 330 5.92 -11.79 11.16
C TRP A 330 6.60 -12.93 10.39
N PRO A 331 7.92 -12.89 10.18
CA PRO A 331 8.63 -13.92 9.41
C PRO A 331 8.42 -15.34 9.99
N TRP A 332 8.43 -16.38 9.15
CA TRP A 332 8.81 -16.31 7.73
C TRP A 332 7.63 -16.47 6.80
N GLY A 333 7.61 -15.72 5.67
CA GLY A 333 6.59 -15.89 4.63
C GLY A 333 6.89 -16.99 3.60
N TYR A 334 8.09 -17.57 3.62
CA TYR A 334 8.54 -18.55 2.61
C TYR A 334 8.57 -20.01 3.13
N THR A 335 8.26 -20.25 4.38
CA THR A 335 8.25 -21.57 5.01
C THR A 335 7.16 -21.66 6.08
N GLN A 336 6.76 -22.90 6.38
CA GLN A 336 5.86 -23.18 7.50
C GLN A 336 6.62 -23.46 8.81
N THR A 337 7.95 -23.51 8.75
CA THR A 337 8.77 -23.66 9.95
C THR A 337 8.72 -22.35 10.73
N PRO A 338 8.36 -22.36 12.02
CA PRO A 338 8.38 -21.16 12.85
C PRO A 338 9.73 -20.45 12.83
N SER A 339 9.70 -19.13 13.02
CA SER A 339 10.91 -18.34 13.22
C SER A 339 11.65 -18.78 14.49
N THR A 340 12.95 -18.60 14.54
CA THR A 340 13.73 -18.79 15.75
C THR A 340 13.45 -17.71 16.81
N ASP A 341 12.70 -16.68 16.43
CA ASP A 341 12.33 -15.54 17.26
C ASP A 341 10.85 -15.59 17.71
N ASP A 342 10.14 -16.70 17.46
CA ASP A 342 8.75 -16.93 17.89
C ASP A 342 8.64 -17.19 19.39
#